data_6815cfe9e87175b44fb62a95bb2f0d0f
#
_entry.id   6815cfe9e87175b44fb62a95bb2f0d0f
#
_cell.length_a   1.000
_cell.length_b   1.000
_cell.length_c   1.000
_cell.angle_alpha   90.00
_cell.angle_beta   90.00
_cell.angle_gamma   90.00
#
_symmetry.space_group_name_H-M   'P 1'
#
loop_
_entity.id
_entity.type
_entity.pdbx_description
1 polymer ?
#
loop_
_entity_poly.entity_id
_entity_poly.type
_entity_poly.pdbx_seq_one_letter_code
_entity_poly.pdbx_strand_id
1 'polypeptide(L)'
;AGQETALPLARLQGERARTSGQLRMFAGVIQRGDTFAARIDTALADRQPLPRPDLRQYQQALGPVAVFGASNFPLAFSTAGGDTASALAAGCPVVVKAHPGHMATAEMTAEAIVRAVVRCGLPGGVFNMIFGTDIGAELVRHPAIQAVGFTGSLAGGKALYQLAQQRPQPIPLFAEMSAINPLIILPQALQTRAEALANELVASFTLGGGQFCTRPGLILAL
;
A
#
# COMPACT_ATOMS: atom_id res chain seq x y z
N ALA A 1 -0.98 -7.97 18.04
CA ALA A 1 -2.01 -7.20 17.30
C ALA A 1 -3.33 -7.12 18.10
N GLY A 2 -3.92 -8.24 18.52
CA GLY A 2 -5.20 -8.22 19.25
C GLY A 2 -5.21 -7.36 20.50
N GLN A 3 -4.14 -7.34 21.28
CA GLN A 3 -4.01 -6.52 22.49
C GLN A 3 -3.92 -5.01 22.18
N GLU A 4 -3.35 -4.64 21.05
CA GLU A 4 -3.18 -3.23 20.66
C GLU A 4 -4.39 -2.65 19.92
N THR A 5 -5.11 -3.48 19.17
CA THR A 5 -6.16 -3.02 18.25
C THR A 5 -7.56 -3.45 18.66
N ALA A 6 -7.69 -4.35 19.64
CA ALA A 6 -8.95 -5.01 20.03
C ALA A 6 -9.69 -5.73 18.87
N LEU A 7 -9.02 -5.93 17.74
CA LEU A 7 -9.60 -6.65 16.61
C LEU A 7 -9.79 -8.15 16.93
N PRO A 8 -10.88 -8.76 16.47
CA PRO A 8 -11.16 -10.17 16.70
C PRO A 8 -10.07 -11.09 16.11
N LEU A 9 -9.77 -12.20 16.80
CA LEU A 9 -8.72 -13.13 16.37
C LEU A 9 -8.92 -13.65 14.95
N ALA A 10 -10.14 -14.01 14.59
CA ALA A 10 -10.47 -14.51 13.24
C ALA A 10 -10.16 -13.45 12.15
N ARG A 11 -10.43 -12.17 12.44
CA ARG A 11 -10.09 -11.05 11.56
C ARG A 11 -8.56 -10.97 11.39
N LEU A 12 -7.79 -11.02 12.47
CA LEU A 12 -6.33 -10.94 12.42
C LEU A 12 -5.69 -12.14 11.73
N GLN A 13 -6.26 -13.33 11.88
CA GLN A 13 -5.82 -14.53 11.16
C GLN A 13 -6.04 -14.40 9.65
N GLY A 14 -7.19 -13.90 9.23
CA GLY A 14 -7.49 -13.60 7.82
C GLY A 14 -6.55 -12.54 7.25
N GLU A 15 -6.31 -11.49 8.00
CA GLU A 15 -5.40 -10.41 7.61
C GLU A 15 -3.94 -10.90 7.48
N ARG A 16 -3.47 -11.74 8.40
CA ARG A 16 -2.16 -12.40 8.31
C ARG A 16 -2.06 -13.26 7.05
N ALA A 17 -3.09 -14.05 6.75
CA ALA A 17 -3.12 -14.89 5.56
C ALA A 17 -3.06 -14.04 4.28
N ARG A 18 -3.79 -12.93 4.23
CA ARG A 18 -3.74 -11.95 3.14
C ARG A 18 -2.34 -11.37 2.99
N THR A 19 -1.71 -10.92 4.06
CA THR A 19 -0.35 -10.35 4.05
C THR A 19 0.68 -11.33 3.48
N SER A 20 0.70 -12.56 4.00
CA SER A 20 1.63 -13.58 3.51
C SER A 20 1.31 -14.05 2.10
N GLY A 21 0.02 -14.09 1.71
CA GLY A 21 -0.41 -14.36 0.33
C GLY A 21 0.08 -13.32 -0.65
N GLN A 22 0.00 -12.04 -0.29
CA GLN A 22 0.48 -10.93 -1.11
C GLN A 22 2.00 -10.96 -1.30
N LEU A 23 2.76 -11.25 -0.25
CA LEU A 23 4.22 -11.42 -0.35
C LEU A 23 4.59 -12.56 -1.32
N ARG A 24 3.88 -13.70 -1.26
CA ARG A 24 4.07 -14.82 -2.21
C ARG A 24 3.67 -14.44 -3.64
N MET A 25 2.61 -13.68 -3.80
CA MET A 25 2.19 -13.18 -5.12
C MET A 25 3.28 -12.32 -5.75
N PHE A 26 3.84 -11.36 -5.00
CA PHE A 26 4.94 -10.53 -5.49
C PHE A 26 6.22 -11.32 -5.75
N ALA A 27 6.52 -12.36 -4.96
CA ALA A 27 7.63 -13.26 -5.28
C ALA A 27 7.44 -13.93 -6.67
N GLY A 28 6.20 -14.34 -7.00
CA GLY A 28 5.87 -14.84 -8.34
C GLY A 28 6.03 -13.79 -9.43
N VAL A 29 5.66 -12.53 -9.16
CA VAL A 29 5.85 -11.40 -10.10
C VAL A 29 7.34 -11.20 -10.41
N ILE A 30 8.20 -11.23 -9.38
CA ILE A 30 9.65 -11.11 -9.56
C ILE A 30 10.21 -12.26 -10.39
N GLN A 31 9.80 -13.50 -10.09
CA GLN A 31 10.27 -14.70 -10.82
C GLN A 31 9.91 -14.68 -12.30
N ARG A 32 8.78 -14.09 -12.67
CA ARG A 32 8.39 -13.91 -14.07
C ARG A 32 9.11 -12.75 -14.76
N GLY A 33 9.76 -11.87 -14.02
CA GLY A 33 10.37 -10.65 -14.56
C GLY A 33 9.38 -9.53 -14.92
N ASP A 34 8.13 -9.63 -14.47
CA ASP A 34 7.08 -8.65 -14.79
C ASP A 34 7.45 -7.23 -14.31
N THR A 35 8.27 -7.13 -13.25
CA THR A 35 8.74 -5.85 -12.70
C THR A 35 9.61 -5.05 -13.66
N PHE A 36 10.25 -5.68 -14.63
CA PHE A 36 11.08 -5.00 -15.61
C PHE A 36 10.28 -4.33 -16.71
N ALA A 37 9.04 -4.75 -16.97
CA ALA A 37 8.19 -4.26 -18.06
C ALA A 37 8.99 -4.03 -19.34
N ALA A 38 9.85 -5.01 -19.69
CA ALA A 38 10.80 -4.90 -20.78
C ALA A 38 10.08 -4.76 -22.12
N ARG A 39 10.49 -3.78 -22.92
CA ARG A 39 9.98 -3.50 -24.25
C ARG A 39 11.14 -3.41 -25.24
N ILE A 40 11.00 -4.12 -26.37
CA ILE A 40 11.95 -4.10 -27.48
C ILE A 40 11.20 -3.71 -28.74
N ASP A 41 11.54 -2.55 -29.29
CA ASP A 41 11.05 -2.07 -30.57
C ASP A 41 12.23 -2.11 -31.56
N THR A 42 12.27 -3.13 -32.41
CA THR A 42 13.36 -3.32 -33.38
C THR A 42 13.42 -2.17 -34.41
N ALA A 43 14.59 -1.96 -34.98
CA ALA A 43 14.78 -0.93 -36.01
C ALA A 43 13.86 -1.17 -37.22
N LEU A 44 13.35 -0.05 -37.79
CA LEU A 44 12.59 0.01 -39.03
C LEU A 44 13.21 1.09 -39.92
N ALA A 45 14.18 0.70 -40.76
CA ALA A 45 14.94 1.65 -41.55
C ALA A 45 14.08 2.39 -42.59
N ASP A 46 13.10 1.68 -43.16
CA ASP A 46 12.25 2.19 -44.25
C ASP A 46 10.95 2.84 -43.76
N ARG A 47 10.76 3.00 -42.47
CA ARG A 47 9.55 3.62 -41.88
C ARG A 47 9.44 5.07 -42.31
N GLN A 48 8.24 5.47 -42.75
CA GLN A 48 7.91 6.89 -43.07
C GLN A 48 7.10 7.51 -41.90
N PRO A 49 7.18 8.82 -41.65
CA PRO A 49 8.04 9.84 -42.33
C PRO A 49 9.51 9.81 -41.89
N LEU A 50 9.82 9.08 -40.80
CA LEU A 50 11.18 8.97 -40.25
C LEU A 50 11.49 7.50 -39.89
N PRO A 51 12.73 7.05 -40.11
CA PRO A 51 13.19 5.74 -39.65
C PRO A 51 13.02 5.60 -38.11
N ARG A 52 12.78 4.39 -37.65
CA ARG A 52 12.82 4.05 -36.24
C ARG A 52 14.13 3.33 -35.92
N PRO A 53 14.93 3.82 -34.95
CA PRO A 53 16.08 3.06 -34.45
C PRO A 53 15.64 1.84 -33.60
N ASP A 54 16.56 0.95 -33.26
CA ASP A 54 16.34 -0.08 -32.25
C ASP A 54 16.18 0.59 -30.87
N LEU A 55 15.03 0.40 -30.25
CA LEU A 55 14.69 1.00 -28.97
C LEU A 55 14.46 -0.10 -27.94
N ARG A 56 15.09 0.02 -26.79
CA ARG A 56 14.96 -0.93 -25.69
C ARG A 56 14.68 -0.17 -24.38
N GLN A 57 13.60 -0.57 -23.72
CA GLN A 57 13.15 0.05 -22.48
C GLN A 57 12.99 -1.01 -21.39
N TYR A 58 13.34 -0.68 -20.17
CA TYR A 58 13.02 -1.47 -19.00
C TYR A 58 12.89 -0.56 -17.77
N GLN A 59 12.19 -1.05 -16.75
CA GLN A 59 12.00 -0.34 -15.50
C GLN A 59 13.17 -0.61 -14.55
N GLN A 60 13.54 0.41 -13.78
CA GLN A 60 14.54 0.33 -12.72
C GLN A 60 13.93 0.77 -11.37
N ALA A 61 14.50 0.28 -10.27
CA ALA A 61 14.11 0.71 -8.93
C ALA A 61 14.31 2.22 -8.76
N LEU A 62 13.31 2.89 -8.16
CA LEU A 62 13.39 4.34 -7.87
C LEU A 62 14.44 4.67 -6.81
N GLY A 63 14.68 3.76 -5.89
CA GLY A 63 15.51 3.98 -4.70
C GLY A 63 14.71 3.76 -3.41
N PRO A 64 15.21 4.21 -2.25
CA PRO A 64 14.55 4.00 -0.96
C PRO A 64 13.14 4.59 -0.90
N VAL A 65 12.17 3.79 -0.42
CA VAL A 65 10.77 4.16 -0.28
C VAL A 65 10.41 4.29 1.19
N ALA A 66 9.81 5.43 1.57
CA ALA A 66 9.20 5.60 2.87
C ALA A 66 7.77 5.01 2.87
N VAL A 67 7.44 4.16 3.84
CA VAL A 67 6.11 3.53 3.94
C VAL A 67 5.43 3.92 5.24
N PHE A 68 4.18 4.36 5.13
CA PHE A 68 3.31 4.75 6.24
C PHE A 68 2.07 3.85 6.25
N GLY A 69 1.99 2.96 7.24
CA GLY A 69 0.90 2.00 7.35
C GLY A 69 -0.37 2.57 7.99
N ALA A 70 -1.48 1.88 7.75
CA ALA A 70 -2.80 2.22 8.31
C ALA A 70 -2.97 1.66 9.73
N SER A 71 -3.82 2.33 10.54
CA SER A 71 -4.18 1.88 11.89
C SER A 71 -5.14 0.67 11.88
N ASN A 72 -6.10 0.69 10.97
CA ASN A 72 -7.22 -0.26 10.91
C ASN A 72 -6.89 -1.61 10.27
N PHE A 73 -5.70 -1.76 9.69
CA PHE A 73 -5.16 -3.00 9.12
C PHE A 73 -3.72 -3.21 9.58
N PRO A 74 -3.50 -3.66 10.83
CA PRO A 74 -2.18 -3.70 11.44
C PRO A 74 -1.18 -4.65 10.77
N LEU A 75 -1.65 -5.55 9.90
CA LEU A 75 -0.81 -6.48 9.15
C LEU A 75 -0.85 -6.20 7.64
N ALA A 76 -2.04 -6.20 7.02
CA ALA A 76 -2.17 -6.17 5.56
C ALA A 76 -1.84 -4.81 4.91
N PHE A 77 -2.01 -3.70 5.64
CA PHE A 77 -1.69 -2.36 5.18
C PHE A 77 -0.75 -1.61 6.14
N SER A 78 0.18 -2.35 6.75
CA SER A 78 1.19 -1.82 7.64
C SER A 78 2.57 -2.37 7.28
N THR A 79 3.40 -2.74 8.25
CA THR A 79 4.84 -3.04 8.13
C THR A 79 5.20 -4.00 6.99
N ALA A 80 4.47 -5.13 6.85
CA ALA A 80 4.66 -6.10 5.76
C ALA A 80 3.54 -6.02 4.72
N GLY A 81 2.80 -4.92 4.68
CA GLY A 81 1.65 -4.73 3.82
C GLY A 81 2.00 -4.50 2.35
N GLY A 82 0.95 -4.15 1.58
CA GLY A 82 1.05 -3.98 0.14
C GLY A 82 2.14 -3.03 -0.33
N ASP A 83 2.27 -1.87 0.32
CA ASP A 83 3.26 -0.85 -0.05
C ASP A 83 4.69 -1.36 0.15
N THR A 84 4.97 -2.01 1.28
CA THR A 84 6.28 -2.66 1.54
C THR A 84 6.55 -3.78 0.55
N ALA A 85 5.57 -4.66 0.32
CA ALA A 85 5.74 -5.82 -0.55
C ALA A 85 5.98 -5.39 -2.01
N SER A 86 5.24 -4.41 -2.51
CA SER A 86 5.39 -3.89 -3.87
C SER A 86 6.69 -3.13 -4.07
N ALA A 87 7.08 -2.29 -3.10
CA ALA A 87 8.36 -1.57 -3.16
C ALA A 87 9.55 -2.53 -3.20
N LEU A 88 9.57 -3.55 -2.31
CA LEU A 88 10.61 -4.58 -2.32
C LEU A 88 10.62 -5.38 -3.64
N ALA A 89 9.44 -5.71 -4.19
CA ALA A 89 9.33 -6.40 -5.48
C ALA A 89 9.86 -5.57 -6.64
N ALA A 90 9.74 -4.24 -6.56
CA ALA A 90 10.33 -3.31 -7.52
C ALA A 90 11.84 -3.08 -7.32
N GLY A 91 12.47 -3.76 -6.36
CA GLY A 91 13.89 -3.61 -6.05
C GLY A 91 14.22 -2.38 -5.19
N CYS A 92 13.22 -1.76 -4.58
CA CYS A 92 13.40 -0.58 -3.74
C CYS A 92 13.62 -0.97 -2.28
N PRO A 93 14.67 -0.48 -1.61
CA PRO A 93 14.78 -0.56 -0.15
C PRO A 93 13.62 0.20 0.53
N VAL A 94 13.21 -0.26 1.71
CA VAL A 94 12.05 0.30 2.41
C VAL A 94 12.43 0.78 3.81
N VAL A 95 11.94 1.98 4.16
CA VAL A 95 11.93 2.48 5.54
C VAL A 95 10.48 2.65 5.97
N VAL A 96 10.02 1.78 6.87
CA VAL A 96 8.66 1.86 7.42
C VAL A 96 8.64 2.78 8.63
N LYS A 97 7.75 3.76 8.64
CA LYS A 97 7.39 4.48 9.84
C LYS A 97 6.25 3.74 10.55
N ALA A 98 6.54 3.16 11.72
CA ALA A 98 5.56 2.40 12.49
C ALA A 98 4.34 3.24 12.85
N HIS A 99 3.14 2.64 12.75
CA HIS A 99 1.91 3.31 13.16
C HIS A 99 1.79 3.29 14.70
N PRO A 100 1.50 4.43 15.38
CA PRO A 100 1.46 4.48 16.84
C PRO A 100 0.38 3.60 17.48
N GLY A 101 -0.67 3.24 16.76
CA GLY A 101 -1.77 2.41 17.25
C GLY A 101 -1.44 0.92 17.39
N HIS A 102 -0.30 0.43 16.85
CA HIS A 102 0.09 -0.99 16.92
C HIS A 102 1.61 -1.17 16.79
N MET A 103 2.37 -0.47 17.60
CA MET A 103 3.84 -0.44 17.51
C MET A 103 4.50 -1.79 17.78
N ALA A 104 4.05 -2.55 18.79
CA ALA A 104 4.59 -3.87 19.09
C ALA A 104 4.31 -4.88 17.95
N THR A 105 3.12 -4.81 17.34
CA THR A 105 2.81 -5.60 16.13
C THR A 105 3.74 -5.25 14.97
N ALA A 106 4.01 -3.96 14.79
CA ALA A 106 4.93 -3.48 13.76
C ALA A 106 6.36 -4.00 13.99
N GLU A 107 6.85 -3.91 15.22
CA GLU A 107 8.17 -4.39 15.63
C GLU A 107 8.34 -5.89 15.38
N MET A 108 7.42 -6.72 15.88
CA MET A 108 7.44 -8.18 15.65
C MET A 108 7.41 -8.54 14.17
N THR A 109 6.67 -7.76 13.36
CA THR A 109 6.61 -7.96 11.92
C THR A 109 7.92 -7.57 11.25
N ALA A 110 8.50 -6.44 11.66
CA ALA A 110 9.80 -5.98 11.17
C ALA A 110 10.92 -6.98 11.48
N GLU A 111 10.96 -7.53 12.69
CA GLU A 111 11.91 -8.59 13.05
C GLU A 111 11.78 -9.82 12.14
N ALA A 112 10.57 -10.21 11.77
CA ALA A 112 10.36 -11.32 10.84
C ALA A 112 10.94 -11.01 9.46
N ILE A 113 10.77 -9.77 8.96
CA ILE A 113 11.36 -9.31 7.69
C ILE A 113 12.88 -9.28 7.80
N VAL A 114 13.44 -8.70 8.86
CA VAL A 114 14.90 -8.62 9.06
C VAL A 114 15.52 -10.02 9.11
N ARG A 115 14.90 -10.96 9.83
CA ARG A 115 15.35 -12.36 9.83
C ARG A 115 15.33 -12.98 8.43
N ALA A 116 14.33 -12.67 7.60
CA ALA A 116 14.29 -13.15 6.23
C ALA A 116 15.40 -12.52 5.36
N VAL A 117 15.63 -11.20 5.49
CA VAL A 117 16.73 -10.49 4.82
C VAL A 117 18.07 -11.13 5.13
N VAL A 118 18.37 -11.38 6.42
CA VAL A 118 19.61 -12.04 6.86
C VAL A 118 19.73 -13.47 6.32
N ARG A 119 18.66 -14.26 6.39
CA ARG A 119 18.64 -15.65 5.86
C ARG A 119 18.89 -15.73 4.36
N CYS A 120 18.49 -14.71 3.62
CA CYS A 120 18.69 -14.63 2.17
C CYS A 120 20.05 -13.99 1.80
N GLY A 121 20.89 -13.63 2.77
CA GLY A 121 22.18 -12.96 2.52
C GLY A 121 22.04 -11.59 1.89
N LEU A 122 20.90 -10.92 2.05
CA LEU A 122 20.66 -9.60 1.51
C LEU A 122 21.27 -8.50 2.40
N PRO A 123 21.63 -7.33 1.83
CA PRO A 123 22.14 -6.20 2.61
C PRO A 123 21.16 -5.74 3.70
N GLY A 124 21.63 -5.38 4.88
CA GLY A 124 20.80 -4.91 5.99
C GLY A 124 19.97 -3.64 5.67
N GLY A 125 20.40 -2.84 4.70
CA GLY A 125 19.67 -1.66 4.24
C GLY A 125 18.39 -1.94 3.41
N VAL A 126 18.10 -3.20 3.07
CA VAL A 126 16.90 -3.57 2.27
C VAL A 126 15.60 -3.21 3.01
N PHE A 127 15.57 -3.39 4.32
CA PHE A 127 14.41 -3.07 5.13
C PHE A 127 14.83 -2.44 6.46
N ASN A 128 14.20 -1.31 6.80
CA ASN A 128 14.37 -0.62 8.07
C ASN A 128 13.03 -0.14 8.60
N MET A 129 12.96 0.09 9.91
CA MET A 129 11.78 0.67 10.54
C MET A 129 12.17 1.74 11.56
N ILE A 130 11.36 2.79 11.63
CA ILE A 130 11.50 3.89 12.57
C ILE A 130 10.21 4.09 13.38
N PHE A 131 10.36 4.60 14.57
CA PHE A 131 9.26 4.89 15.51
C PHE A 131 9.22 6.39 15.79
N GLY A 132 8.05 6.90 16.09
CA GLY A 132 7.81 8.30 16.46
C GLY A 132 6.58 8.86 15.76
N THR A 133 5.94 9.88 16.38
CA THR A 133 4.78 10.56 15.82
C THR A 133 5.18 11.64 14.81
N ASP A 134 6.23 12.40 15.11
CA ASP A 134 6.60 13.62 14.38
C ASP A 134 7.69 13.41 13.31
N ILE A 135 8.38 12.27 13.39
CA ILE A 135 9.49 11.92 12.48
C ILE A 135 9.05 11.69 11.02
N GLY A 136 7.74 11.51 10.77
CA GLY A 136 7.22 11.22 9.44
C GLY A 136 7.52 12.32 8.41
N ALA A 137 7.44 13.58 8.83
CA ALA A 137 7.74 14.72 7.97
C ALA A 137 9.24 14.77 7.61
N GLU A 138 10.10 14.47 8.56
CA GLU A 138 11.56 14.41 8.36
C GLU A 138 11.92 13.27 7.42
N LEU A 139 11.30 12.09 7.58
CA LEU A 139 11.50 10.96 6.69
C LEU A 139 11.17 11.34 5.23
N VAL A 140 10.02 11.98 4.98
CA VAL A 140 9.64 12.39 3.63
C VAL A 140 10.58 13.45 3.06
N ARG A 141 11.10 14.36 3.89
CA ARG A 141 12.07 15.39 3.46
C ARG A 141 13.47 14.85 3.23
N HIS A 142 13.79 13.69 3.78
CA HIS A 142 15.15 13.15 3.72
C HIS A 142 15.58 12.92 2.25
N PRO A 143 16.74 13.42 1.82
CA PRO A 143 17.15 13.42 0.41
C PRO A 143 17.31 12.02 -0.19
N ALA A 144 17.63 11.01 0.60
CA ALA A 144 17.75 9.63 0.14
C ALA A 144 16.40 8.98 -0.23
N ILE A 145 15.27 9.47 0.31
CA ILE A 145 13.94 8.92 -0.01
C ILE A 145 13.55 9.34 -1.43
N GLN A 146 13.12 8.36 -2.23
CA GLN A 146 12.79 8.54 -3.65
C GLN A 146 11.30 8.33 -3.97
N ALA A 147 10.55 7.77 -3.04
CA ALA A 147 9.09 7.65 -3.15
C ALA A 147 8.46 7.48 -1.76
N VAL A 148 7.16 7.69 -1.68
CA VAL A 148 6.36 7.48 -0.45
C VAL A 148 5.17 6.60 -0.76
N GLY A 149 4.96 5.54 0.04
CA GLY A 149 3.72 4.77 0.11
C GLY A 149 2.97 5.15 1.39
N PHE A 150 1.69 5.45 1.27
CA PHE A 150 0.86 5.87 2.40
C PHE A 150 -0.52 5.22 2.36
N THR A 151 -0.96 4.67 3.47
CA THR A 151 -2.35 4.26 3.67
C THR A 151 -2.86 4.90 4.96
N GLY A 152 -3.91 5.72 4.88
CA GLY A 152 -4.44 6.39 6.05
C GLY A 152 -5.46 7.50 5.76
N SER A 153 -5.51 8.51 6.63
CA SER A 153 -6.47 9.61 6.52
C SER A 153 -6.16 10.56 5.35
N LEU A 154 -7.20 11.21 4.83
CA LEU A 154 -7.07 12.25 3.80
C LEU A 154 -6.16 13.39 4.26
N ALA A 155 -6.28 13.83 5.52
CA ALA A 155 -5.46 14.89 6.06
C ALA A 155 -3.96 14.52 6.10
N GLY A 156 -3.65 13.30 6.58
CA GLY A 156 -2.28 12.77 6.60
C GLY A 156 -1.69 12.62 5.20
N GLY A 157 -2.44 12.02 4.28
CA GLY A 157 -1.99 11.85 2.90
C GLY A 157 -1.72 13.17 2.19
N LYS A 158 -2.61 14.16 2.33
CA LYS A 158 -2.41 15.51 1.77
C LYS A 158 -1.20 16.21 2.36
N ALA A 159 -0.98 16.10 3.68
CA ALA A 159 0.19 16.71 4.32
C ALA A 159 1.50 16.10 3.80
N LEU A 160 1.59 14.79 3.71
CA LEU A 160 2.77 14.11 3.15
C LEU A 160 2.97 14.41 1.67
N TYR A 161 1.87 14.50 0.89
CA TYR A 161 1.92 14.89 -0.50
C TYR A 161 2.54 16.28 -0.68
N GLN A 162 2.08 17.26 0.09
CA GLN A 162 2.64 18.61 0.05
C GLN A 162 4.14 18.62 0.38
N LEU A 163 4.56 17.87 1.41
CA LEU A 163 5.97 17.74 1.75
C LEU A 163 6.79 17.11 0.62
N ALA A 164 6.28 16.06 -0.02
CA ALA A 164 6.94 15.39 -1.13
C ALA A 164 7.12 16.31 -2.35
N GLN A 165 6.11 17.14 -2.63
CA GLN A 165 6.13 18.09 -3.76
C GLN A 165 6.98 19.34 -3.49
N GLN A 166 7.12 19.76 -2.24
CA GLN A 166 7.91 20.93 -1.85
C GLN A 166 9.42 20.67 -1.73
N ARG A 167 9.88 19.44 -1.93
CA ARG A 167 11.30 19.11 -1.93
C ARG A 167 12.02 19.80 -3.09
N PRO A 168 13.33 20.13 -2.97
CA PRO A 168 14.14 20.61 -4.10
C PRO A 168 14.06 19.66 -5.31
N GLN A 169 13.99 18.35 -5.06
CA GLN A 169 13.66 17.32 -6.04
C GLN A 169 12.36 16.64 -5.59
N PRO A 170 11.21 16.96 -6.21
CA PRO A 170 9.93 16.32 -5.90
C PRO A 170 9.97 14.82 -6.12
N ILE A 171 9.23 14.09 -5.28
CA ILE A 171 9.14 12.63 -5.36
C ILE A 171 7.68 12.18 -5.45
N PRO A 172 7.41 11.02 -6.08
CA PRO A 172 6.06 10.47 -6.13
C PRO A 172 5.58 10.04 -4.75
N LEU A 173 4.28 10.26 -4.51
CA LEU A 173 3.56 9.72 -3.36
C LEU A 173 2.39 8.89 -3.86
N PHE A 174 2.35 7.62 -3.45
CA PHE A 174 1.27 6.67 -3.70
C PHE A 174 0.43 6.58 -2.43
N ALA A 175 -0.79 7.11 -2.47
CA ALA A 175 -1.62 7.23 -1.27
C ALA A 175 -2.99 6.60 -1.45
N GLU A 176 -3.32 5.66 -0.56
CA GLU A 176 -4.67 5.17 -0.32
C GLU A 176 -5.26 5.92 0.88
N MET A 177 -6.37 6.60 0.65
CA MET A 177 -7.00 7.47 1.65
C MET A 177 -8.49 7.15 1.78
N SER A 178 -9.22 7.96 2.54
CA SER A 178 -10.65 7.81 2.73
C SER A 178 -11.44 8.05 1.45
N ALA A 179 -12.52 7.29 1.25
CA ALA A 179 -13.46 7.45 0.16
C ALA A 179 -14.91 7.53 0.69
N ILE A 180 -15.83 8.08 -0.11
CA ILE A 180 -17.26 8.16 0.24
C ILE A 180 -17.97 6.85 -0.05
N ASN A 181 -17.57 6.11 -1.10
CA ASN A 181 -18.17 4.84 -1.53
C ASN A 181 -19.71 4.96 -1.65
N PRO A 182 -20.23 5.72 -2.61
CA PRO A 182 -21.66 5.89 -2.77
C PRO A 182 -22.33 4.57 -3.17
N LEU A 183 -23.44 4.24 -2.50
CA LEU A 183 -24.31 3.11 -2.81
C LEU A 183 -25.58 3.61 -3.46
N ILE A 184 -25.86 3.16 -4.67
CA ILE A 184 -27.10 3.50 -5.41
C ILE A 184 -28.03 2.30 -5.35
N ILE A 185 -29.23 2.48 -4.78
CA ILE A 185 -30.25 1.45 -4.67
C ILE A 185 -31.34 1.74 -5.69
N LEU A 186 -31.46 0.84 -6.66
CA LEU A 186 -32.49 0.97 -7.72
C LEU A 186 -33.88 0.60 -7.21
N PRO A 187 -34.97 1.17 -7.80
CA PRO A 187 -36.34 0.98 -7.33
C PRO A 187 -36.78 -0.47 -7.21
N GLN A 188 -36.41 -1.32 -8.18
CA GLN A 188 -36.78 -2.74 -8.14
C GLN A 188 -36.12 -3.48 -6.96
N ALA A 189 -34.88 -3.13 -6.60
CA ALA A 189 -34.17 -3.72 -5.46
C ALA A 189 -34.88 -3.34 -4.14
N LEU A 190 -35.31 -2.08 -4.02
CA LEU A 190 -36.10 -1.64 -2.86
C LEU A 190 -37.45 -2.37 -2.76
N GLN A 191 -38.14 -2.53 -3.87
CA GLN A 191 -39.44 -3.20 -3.90
C GLN A 191 -39.38 -4.69 -3.52
N THR A 192 -38.31 -5.38 -3.93
CA THR A 192 -38.19 -6.83 -3.81
C THR A 192 -37.42 -7.32 -2.59
N ARG A 193 -36.49 -6.51 -2.03
CA ARG A 193 -35.59 -6.96 -0.94
C ARG A 193 -35.16 -5.84 0.01
N ALA A 194 -36.00 -4.86 0.29
CA ALA A 194 -35.64 -3.71 1.12
C ALA A 194 -35.08 -4.11 2.51
N GLU A 195 -35.76 -5.04 3.19
CA GLU A 195 -35.32 -5.49 4.52
C GLU A 195 -33.94 -6.21 4.49
N ALA A 196 -33.73 -7.08 3.52
CA ALA A 196 -32.43 -7.75 3.33
C ALA A 196 -31.33 -6.74 3.04
N LEU A 197 -31.58 -5.76 2.17
CA LEU A 197 -30.66 -4.67 1.87
C LEU A 197 -30.34 -3.84 3.11
N ALA A 198 -31.32 -3.53 3.96
CA ALA A 198 -31.09 -2.78 5.19
C ALA A 198 -30.16 -3.55 6.14
N ASN A 199 -30.40 -4.84 6.31
CA ASN A 199 -29.57 -5.70 7.16
C ASN A 199 -28.14 -5.85 6.61
N GLU A 200 -27.97 -6.08 5.31
CA GLU A 200 -26.67 -6.15 4.64
C GLU A 200 -25.92 -4.82 4.78
N LEU A 201 -26.61 -3.70 4.64
CA LEU A 201 -26.05 -2.38 4.76
C LEU A 201 -25.54 -2.09 6.18
N VAL A 202 -26.36 -2.41 7.20
CA VAL A 202 -25.97 -2.28 8.60
C VAL A 202 -24.71 -3.13 8.88
N ALA A 203 -24.68 -4.38 8.44
CA ALA A 203 -23.52 -5.25 8.58
C ALA A 203 -22.27 -4.65 7.89
N SER A 204 -22.44 -4.06 6.70
CA SER A 204 -21.36 -3.45 5.93
C SER A 204 -20.78 -2.21 6.62
N PHE A 205 -21.60 -1.24 7.03
CA PHE A 205 -21.08 0.00 7.58
C PHE A 205 -20.66 -0.09 9.04
N THR A 206 -21.09 -1.12 9.78
CA THR A 206 -20.65 -1.37 11.17
C THR A 206 -19.41 -2.29 11.25
N LEU A 207 -19.02 -2.91 10.14
CA LEU A 207 -17.88 -3.82 10.10
C LEU A 207 -16.60 -3.15 10.65
N GLY A 208 -15.94 -3.81 11.62
CA GLY A 208 -14.75 -3.27 12.26
C GLY A 208 -14.96 -1.91 12.95
N GLY A 209 -16.14 -1.67 13.54
CA GLY A 209 -16.49 -0.38 14.14
C GLY A 209 -16.66 0.74 13.11
N GLY A 210 -16.91 0.42 11.85
CA GLY A 210 -17.02 1.37 10.75
C GLY A 210 -15.67 1.91 10.24
N GLN A 211 -14.55 1.30 10.65
CA GLN A 211 -13.20 1.77 10.34
C GLN A 211 -12.63 1.16 9.05
N PHE A 212 -13.45 0.96 8.03
CA PHE A 212 -13.01 0.48 6.73
C PHE A 212 -13.01 1.59 5.68
N CYS A 213 -11.96 1.64 4.84
CA CYS A 213 -11.90 2.53 3.69
C CYS A 213 -13.01 2.26 2.67
N THR A 214 -13.56 1.04 2.65
CA THR A 214 -14.66 0.59 1.77
C THR A 214 -16.05 0.82 2.35
N ARG A 215 -16.17 1.41 3.53
CA ARG A 215 -17.47 1.66 4.18
C ARG A 215 -18.36 2.55 3.30
N PRO A 216 -19.62 2.17 3.04
CA PRO A 216 -20.59 3.06 2.39
C PRO A 216 -20.80 4.32 3.22
N GLY A 217 -20.56 5.49 2.64
CA GLY A 217 -20.69 6.80 3.30
C GLY A 217 -21.83 7.64 2.76
N LEU A 218 -22.43 7.24 1.62
CA LEU A 218 -23.58 7.89 0.99
C LEU A 218 -24.51 6.82 0.41
N ILE A 219 -25.80 6.93 0.71
CA ILE A 219 -26.83 6.06 0.16
C ILE A 219 -27.79 6.91 -0.67
N LEU A 220 -27.95 6.55 -1.92
CA LEU A 220 -28.92 7.13 -2.85
C LEU A 220 -29.96 6.08 -3.15
N ALA A 221 -31.23 6.32 -2.74
CA ALA A 221 -32.38 5.50 -3.05
C ALA A 221 -33.27 6.23 -4.06
N LEU A 222 -33.64 5.57 -5.14
CA LEU A 222 -34.49 6.10 -6.23
C LEU A 222 -35.89 5.55 -6.12
#